data_c3ac655a37d411ecb97bf97a8dd426fa
#
_entry.id   c3ac655a37d411ecb97bf97a8dd426fa
#
_cell.length_a   1.000
_cell.length_b   1.000
_cell.length_c   1.000
_cell.angle_alpha   90.00
_cell.angle_beta   90.00
_cell.angle_gamma   90.00
#
_symmetry.space_group_name_H-M   'P 1'
#
loop_
_entity.id
_entity.type
_entity.pdbx_description
1 polymer ?
#
loop_
_entity_poly.entity_id
_entity_poly.type
_entity_poly.pdbx_seq_one_letter_code
_entity_poly.pdbx_strand_id
1 'polypeptide(L)'
;MKRLGLLPWLAAGLAALPGAAQAHLVNSGLGPFYDGALHLLLSPGDLLGLLALALLAGLRGTTAARAAVTALPTALLLAGLIGLTLPVIPNLAWLSTLAFMLLGVLVAFDVRLPPVIIAALAGVYGTLLGLLNGSTLATMDAGVGSLLGIVLTAFMLVLLASAAVVPLHAFWARITVRVAGSWVVAVGMLMLGWLAQGAV
;
A
#
# COMPACT_ATOMS: atom_id res chain seq x y z
N MET A 1 3.04 -42.74 27.82
CA MET A 1 2.63 -42.20 26.52
C MET A 1 3.27 -40.82 26.36
N LYS A 2 4.31 -40.74 25.51
CA LYS A 2 5.10 -39.49 25.26
C LYS A 2 4.27 -38.58 24.36
N ARG A 3 3.83 -37.43 24.86
CA ARG A 3 3.26 -36.36 24.05
C ARG A 3 4.39 -35.78 23.20
N LEU A 4 4.52 -36.25 21.99
CA LEU A 4 5.36 -35.58 20.98
C LEU A 4 4.70 -34.20 20.73
N GLY A 5 5.34 -33.16 21.23
CA GLY A 5 4.83 -31.80 21.13
C GLY A 5 4.70 -31.37 19.67
N LEU A 6 3.61 -30.69 19.35
CA LEU A 6 3.36 -30.05 18.06
C LEU A 6 4.36 -28.92 17.74
N LEU A 7 5.07 -28.41 18.74
CA LEU A 7 6.05 -27.33 18.60
C LEU A 7 7.15 -27.58 17.56
N PRO A 8 7.82 -28.77 17.49
CA PRO A 8 8.85 -28.96 16.46
C PRO A 8 8.31 -28.99 15.04
N TRP A 9 7.07 -29.45 14.86
CA TRP A 9 6.45 -29.46 13.53
C TRP A 9 5.98 -28.06 13.09
N LEU A 10 5.55 -27.22 14.04
CA LEU A 10 5.24 -25.81 13.78
C LEU A 10 6.52 -25.01 13.48
N ALA A 11 7.61 -25.26 14.21
CA ALA A 11 8.89 -24.63 13.96
C ALA A 11 9.50 -25.07 12.59
N ALA A 12 9.37 -26.35 12.23
CA ALA A 12 9.81 -26.85 10.92
C ALA A 12 8.95 -26.27 9.77
N GLY A 13 7.63 -26.10 9.99
CA GLY A 13 6.73 -25.46 9.03
C GLY A 13 7.05 -23.97 8.80
N LEU A 14 7.38 -23.23 9.86
CA LEU A 14 7.82 -21.83 9.75
C LEU A 14 9.21 -21.69 9.10
N ALA A 15 10.13 -22.64 9.34
CA ALA A 15 11.47 -22.64 8.72
C ALA A 15 11.45 -23.05 7.24
N ALA A 16 10.37 -23.67 6.77
CA ALA A 16 10.19 -24.06 5.36
C ALA A 16 9.60 -22.95 4.50
N LEU A 17 9.31 -21.76 5.07
CA LEU A 17 8.92 -20.60 4.27
C LEU A 17 10.13 -20.14 3.45
N PRO A 18 10.04 -20.12 2.10
CA PRO A 18 11.19 -19.71 1.28
C PRO A 18 11.57 -18.26 1.65
N GLY A 19 12.80 -18.10 2.14
CA GLY A 19 13.40 -16.80 2.32
C GLY A 19 13.57 -16.12 0.97
N ALA A 20 13.39 -14.81 0.96
CA ALA A 20 13.42 -13.90 -0.17
C ALA A 20 12.12 -13.92 -1.00
N ALA A 21 11.08 -13.26 -0.46
CA ALA A 21 10.10 -12.61 -1.31
C ALA A 21 10.81 -11.46 -2.05
N GLN A 22 11.56 -11.80 -3.11
CA GLN A 22 12.01 -10.80 -4.06
C GLN A 22 10.74 -10.29 -4.75
N ALA A 23 10.48 -9.01 -4.61
CA ALA A 23 9.40 -8.31 -5.31
C ALA A 23 9.78 -8.16 -6.81
N HIS A 24 10.17 -9.28 -7.46
CA HIS A 24 10.19 -9.35 -8.90
C HIS A 24 8.74 -9.32 -9.37
N LEU A 25 8.47 -8.59 -10.44
CA LEU A 25 7.13 -8.63 -11.07
C LEU A 25 6.70 -10.09 -11.17
N VAL A 26 5.58 -10.38 -10.54
CA VAL A 26 5.01 -11.73 -10.58
C VAL A 26 4.60 -11.96 -12.02
N ASN A 27 5.31 -12.81 -12.73
CA ASN A 27 4.88 -13.27 -14.03
C ASN A 27 3.73 -14.26 -13.80
N SER A 28 2.51 -13.75 -13.83
CA SER A 28 1.29 -14.56 -13.60
C SER A 28 0.99 -15.49 -14.78
N GLY A 29 1.60 -15.26 -15.94
CA GLY A 29 1.24 -15.91 -17.20
C GLY A 29 -0.09 -15.40 -17.80
N LEU A 30 -0.78 -14.46 -17.12
CA LEU A 30 -2.07 -13.90 -17.55
C LEU A 30 -1.89 -12.57 -18.31
N GLY A 31 -0.67 -12.07 -18.38
CA GLY A 31 -0.30 -10.86 -19.11
C GLY A 31 -0.07 -9.63 -18.24
N PRO A 32 0.48 -8.56 -18.83
CA PRO A 32 1.04 -7.42 -18.11
C PRO A 32 0.06 -6.75 -17.14
N PHE A 33 -1.21 -6.67 -17.49
CA PHE A 33 -2.25 -6.08 -16.63
C PHE A 33 -2.38 -6.83 -15.30
N TYR A 34 -2.46 -8.15 -15.33
CA TYR A 34 -2.58 -8.97 -14.13
C TYR A 34 -1.28 -8.99 -13.33
N ASP A 35 -0.14 -8.94 -14.01
CA ASP A 35 1.17 -8.84 -13.37
C ASP A 35 1.28 -7.55 -12.55
N GLY A 36 0.81 -6.43 -13.10
CA GLY A 36 0.74 -5.15 -12.38
C GLY A 36 -0.23 -5.19 -11.20
N ALA A 37 -1.41 -5.76 -11.37
CA ALA A 37 -2.40 -5.89 -10.30
C ALA A 37 -1.86 -6.73 -9.13
N LEU A 38 -1.22 -7.86 -9.43
CA LEU A 38 -0.60 -8.72 -8.43
C LEU A 38 0.61 -8.07 -7.78
N HIS A 39 1.42 -7.33 -8.54
CA HIS A 39 2.55 -6.57 -7.99
C HIS A 39 2.10 -5.65 -6.86
N LEU A 40 1.05 -4.86 -7.08
CA LEU A 40 0.51 -3.97 -6.06
C LEU A 40 0.02 -4.73 -4.82
N LEU A 41 -0.71 -5.81 -5.02
CA LEU A 41 -1.28 -6.62 -3.91
C LEU A 41 -0.20 -7.33 -3.09
N LEU A 42 0.92 -7.68 -3.73
CA LEU A 42 2.04 -8.37 -3.10
C LEU A 42 3.13 -7.42 -2.59
N SER A 43 3.00 -6.11 -2.84
CA SER A 43 3.88 -5.06 -2.31
C SER A 43 3.33 -4.54 -0.98
N PRO A 44 3.84 -5.00 0.19
CA PRO A 44 3.22 -4.68 1.48
C PRO A 44 3.20 -3.18 1.79
N GLY A 45 4.24 -2.44 1.39
CA GLY A 45 4.32 -1.00 1.60
C GLY A 45 3.24 -0.24 0.83
N ASP A 46 3.05 -0.57 -0.46
CA ASP A 46 2.06 0.07 -1.30
C ASP A 46 0.65 -0.27 -0.82
N LEU A 47 0.38 -1.55 -0.54
CA LEU A 47 -0.91 -2.04 -0.05
C LEU A 47 -1.30 -1.36 1.27
N LEU A 48 -0.38 -1.33 2.25
CA LEU A 48 -0.65 -0.75 3.56
C LEU A 48 -0.90 0.76 3.48
N GLY A 49 -0.16 1.46 2.63
CA GLY A 49 -0.37 2.89 2.44
C GLY A 49 -1.69 3.22 1.75
N LEU A 50 -2.09 2.45 0.73
CA LEU A 50 -3.40 2.58 0.09
C LEU A 50 -4.54 2.32 1.08
N LEU A 51 -4.42 1.26 1.89
CA LEU A 51 -5.41 0.96 2.93
C LEU A 51 -5.45 2.06 3.98
N ALA A 52 -4.32 2.55 4.47
CA ALA A 52 -4.28 3.63 5.45
C ALA A 52 -4.96 4.90 4.91
N LEU A 53 -4.69 5.29 3.66
CA LEU A 53 -5.35 6.42 3.02
C LEU A 53 -6.86 6.20 2.89
N ALA A 54 -7.29 5.01 2.48
CA ALA A 54 -8.70 4.66 2.35
C ALA A 54 -9.44 4.71 3.70
N LEU A 55 -8.81 4.16 4.76
CA LEU A 55 -9.34 4.22 6.12
C LEU A 55 -9.45 5.66 6.61
N LEU A 56 -8.41 6.47 6.40
CA LEU A 56 -8.41 7.90 6.76
C LEU A 56 -9.55 8.65 6.03
N ALA A 57 -9.67 8.45 4.73
CA ALA A 57 -10.71 9.09 3.92
C ALA A 57 -12.13 8.64 4.34
N GLY A 58 -12.32 7.34 4.58
CA GLY A 58 -13.59 6.78 5.05
C GLY A 58 -14.01 7.33 6.41
N LEU A 59 -13.08 7.48 7.38
CA LEU A 59 -13.34 8.09 8.68
C LEU A 59 -13.80 9.56 8.57
N ARG A 60 -13.46 10.25 7.49
CA ARG A 60 -13.85 11.66 7.22
C ARG A 60 -15.16 11.79 6.45
N GLY A 61 -15.77 10.66 6.04
CA GLY A 61 -17.07 10.61 5.38
C GLY A 61 -17.02 10.63 3.86
N THR A 62 -18.20 10.66 3.24
CA THR A 62 -18.36 10.43 1.80
C THR A 62 -17.63 11.42 0.90
N THR A 63 -17.60 12.70 1.29
CA THR A 63 -16.92 13.74 0.49
C THR A 63 -15.41 13.51 0.45
N ALA A 64 -14.80 13.19 1.59
CA ALA A 64 -13.39 12.89 1.67
C ALA A 64 -13.04 11.56 0.96
N ALA A 65 -13.89 10.54 1.10
CA ALA A 65 -13.74 9.27 0.41
C ALA A 65 -13.75 9.46 -1.12
N ARG A 66 -14.73 10.20 -1.65
CA ARG A 66 -14.79 10.53 -3.10
C ARG A 66 -13.56 11.29 -3.57
N ALA A 67 -13.10 12.27 -2.79
CA ALA A 67 -11.91 13.03 -3.11
C ALA A 67 -10.64 12.13 -3.18
N ALA A 68 -10.47 11.20 -2.25
CA ALA A 68 -9.36 10.25 -2.28
C ALA A 68 -9.45 9.28 -3.46
N VAL A 69 -10.66 8.72 -3.71
CA VAL A 69 -10.93 7.76 -4.80
C VAL A 69 -10.66 8.38 -6.18
N THR A 70 -10.83 9.69 -6.35
CA THR A 70 -10.52 10.37 -7.62
C THR A 70 -9.06 10.84 -7.67
N ALA A 71 -8.56 11.48 -6.63
CA ALA A 71 -7.24 12.11 -6.64
C ALA A 71 -6.11 11.09 -6.71
N LEU A 72 -6.18 9.99 -5.94
CA LEU A 72 -5.09 9.01 -5.87
C LEU A 72 -4.86 8.30 -7.22
N PRO A 73 -5.86 7.66 -7.86
CA PRO A 73 -5.61 6.91 -9.10
C PRO A 73 -5.22 7.83 -10.26
N THR A 74 -5.77 9.06 -10.32
CA THR A 74 -5.37 10.02 -11.34
C THR A 74 -3.93 10.47 -11.18
N ALA A 75 -3.51 10.80 -9.96
CA ALA A 75 -2.13 11.17 -9.67
C ALA A 75 -1.17 9.99 -9.92
N LEU A 76 -1.55 8.77 -9.51
CA LEU A 76 -0.78 7.56 -9.72
C LEU A 76 -0.61 7.27 -11.22
N LEU A 77 -1.68 7.39 -12.01
CA LEU A 77 -1.61 7.19 -13.47
C LEU A 77 -0.68 8.21 -14.13
N LEU A 78 -0.90 9.49 -13.88
CA LEU A 78 -0.11 10.56 -14.50
C LEU A 78 1.38 10.46 -14.12
N ALA A 79 1.64 10.28 -12.84
CA ALA A 79 3.01 10.12 -12.33
C ALA A 79 3.66 8.80 -12.78
N GLY A 80 2.87 7.72 -12.89
CA GLY A 80 3.33 6.44 -13.40
C GLY A 80 3.72 6.50 -14.88
N LEU A 81 2.96 7.20 -15.71
CA LEU A 81 3.33 7.44 -17.11
C LEU A 81 4.65 8.23 -17.24
N ILE A 82 4.86 9.23 -16.36
CA ILE A 82 6.14 9.93 -16.28
C ILE A 82 7.24 8.96 -15.79
N GLY A 83 6.96 8.16 -14.76
CA GLY A 83 7.89 7.16 -14.22
C GLY A 83 8.38 6.17 -15.27
N LEU A 84 7.51 5.74 -16.20
CA LEU A 84 7.91 4.85 -17.31
C LEU A 84 8.97 5.45 -18.24
N THR A 85 9.15 6.77 -18.26
CA THR A 85 10.15 7.46 -19.10
C THR A 85 11.41 7.82 -18.33
N LEU A 86 11.42 7.62 -17.02
CA LEU A 86 12.56 7.98 -16.16
C LEU A 86 13.51 6.78 -15.99
N PRO A 87 14.83 7.03 -15.86
CA PRO A 87 15.74 6.00 -15.36
C PRO A 87 15.33 5.60 -13.95
N VAL A 88 15.83 4.44 -13.48
CA VAL A 88 15.57 3.97 -12.10
C VAL A 88 15.81 5.10 -11.12
N ILE A 89 14.76 5.47 -10.41
CA ILE A 89 14.88 6.45 -9.33
C ILE A 89 15.60 5.75 -8.17
N PRO A 90 16.76 6.25 -7.73
CA PRO A 90 17.49 5.61 -6.64
C PRO A 90 16.60 5.46 -5.42
N ASN A 91 16.74 4.33 -4.78
CA ASN A 91 16.00 3.82 -3.64
C ASN A 91 15.34 4.88 -2.73
N LEU A 92 14.09 5.21 -3.04
CA LEU A 92 13.22 6.05 -2.21
C LEU A 92 12.31 5.20 -1.31
N ALA A 93 12.68 3.95 -1.04
CA ALA A 93 11.90 3.04 -0.20
C ALA A 93 11.65 3.63 1.20
N TRP A 94 12.63 4.36 1.75
CA TRP A 94 12.45 5.08 3.00
C TRP A 94 11.37 6.16 2.92
N LEU A 95 11.25 6.87 1.79
CA LEU A 95 10.25 7.91 1.58
C LEU A 95 8.84 7.33 1.48
N SER A 96 8.66 6.23 0.73
CA SER A 96 7.37 5.54 0.66
C SER A 96 6.98 4.97 2.02
N THR A 97 7.95 4.42 2.77
CA THR A 97 7.72 3.90 4.13
C THR A 97 7.29 5.01 5.08
N LEU A 98 7.96 6.16 5.07
CA LEU A 98 7.55 7.32 5.88
C LEU A 98 6.18 7.85 5.48
N ALA A 99 5.87 7.87 4.17
CA ALA A 99 4.59 8.34 3.69
C ALA A 99 3.43 7.46 4.19
N PHE A 100 3.53 6.13 4.07
CA PHE A 100 2.45 5.29 4.58
C PHE A 100 2.40 5.25 6.11
N MET A 101 3.52 5.38 6.82
CA MET A 101 3.53 5.54 8.27
C MET A 101 2.80 6.80 8.71
N LEU A 102 3.03 7.92 8.02
CA LEU A 102 2.31 9.17 8.28
C LEU A 102 0.80 8.97 8.14
N LEU A 103 0.36 8.32 7.06
CA LEU A 103 -1.06 7.98 6.87
C LEU A 103 -1.58 7.09 8.01
N GLY A 104 -0.81 6.09 8.43
CA GLY A 104 -1.13 5.23 9.57
C GLY A 104 -1.28 6.01 10.88
N VAL A 105 -0.38 6.96 11.16
CA VAL A 105 -0.45 7.86 12.32
C VAL A 105 -1.73 8.70 12.28
N LEU A 106 -2.06 9.29 11.13
CA LEU A 106 -3.28 10.09 10.97
C LEU A 106 -4.56 9.27 11.23
N VAL A 107 -4.56 8.00 10.83
CA VAL A 107 -5.67 7.06 11.13
C VAL A 107 -5.71 6.73 12.62
N ALA A 108 -4.58 6.37 13.22
CA ALA A 108 -4.51 5.94 14.63
C ALA A 108 -4.97 7.04 15.60
N PHE A 109 -4.59 8.28 15.32
CA PHE A 109 -5.03 9.45 16.10
C PHE A 109 -6.39 10.00 15.69
N ASP A 110 -7.06 9.43 14.68
CA ASP A 110 -8.35 9.90 14.15
C ASP A 110 -8.34 11.40 13.82
N VAL A 111 -7.25 11.86 13.20
CA VAL A 111 -7.02 13.29 12.91
C VAL A 111 -8.10 13.82 11.99
N ARG A 112 -8.79 14.88 12.41
CA ARG A 112 -9.90 15.49 11.66
C ARG A 112 -9.36 16.42 10.58
N LEU A 113 -9.25 15.90 9.35
CA LEU A 113 -8.80 16.66 8.20
C LEU A 113 -9.98 17.03 7.27
N PRO A 114 -9.99 18.22 6.70
CA PRO A 114 -10.98 18.59 5.69
C PRO A 114 -10.77 17.79 4.39
N PRO A 115 -11.81 17.59 3.57
CA PRO A 115 -11.73 16.80 2.32
C PRO A 115 -10.64 17.26 1.36
N VAL A 116 -10.34 18.55 1.31
CA VAL A 116 -9.26 19.11 0.46
C VAL A 116 -7.89 18.60 0.88
N ILE A 117 -7.61 18.51 2.18
CA ILE A 117 -6.34 17.95 2.67
C ILE A 117 -6.27 16.45 2.39
N ILE A 118 -7.38 15.73 2.52
CA ILE A 118 -7.43 14.30 2.11
C ILE A 118 -7.14 14.15 0.61
N ALA A 119 -7.72 14.99 -0.24
CA ALA A 119 -7.42 14.99 -1.67
C ALA A 119 -5.94 15.29 -1.96
N ALA A 120 -5.35 16.27 -1.26
CA ALA A 120 -3.94 16.61 -1.38
C ALA A 120 -3.03 15.45 -0.96
N LEU A 121 -3.30 14.82 0.19
CA LEU A 121 -2.57 13.63 0.65
C LEU A 121 -2.69 12.48 -0.35
N ALA A 122 -3.90 12.25 -0.89
CA ALA A 122 -4.15 11.23 -1.91
C ALA A 122 -3.36 11.51 -3.20
N GLY A 123 -3.34 12.78 -3.65
CA GLY A 123 -2.57 13.21 -4.81
C GLY A 123 -1.08 13.04 -4.62
N VAL A 124 -0.53 13.52 -3.48
CA VAL A 124 0.91 13.40 -3.17
C VAL A 124 1.31 11.93 -3.06
N TYR A 125 0.53 11.12 -2.33
CA TYR A 125 0.83 9.70 -2.17
C TYR A 125 0.70 8.94 -3.50
N GLY A 126 -0.34 9.25 -4.30
CA GLY A 126 -0.51 8.69 -5.64
C GLY A 126 0.63 9.05 -6.60
N THR A 127 1.13 10.30 -6.53
CA THR A 127 2.29 10.75 -7.31
C THR A 127 3.54 9.97 -6.91
N LEU A 128 3.79 9.82 -5.62
CA LEU A 128 4.93 9.06 -5.11
C LEU A 128 4.88 7.60 -5.60
N LEU A 129 3.75 6.92 -5.40
CA LEU A 129 3.56 5.54 -5.84
C LEU A 129 3.68 5.40 -7.37
N GLY A 130 3.09 6.36 -8.12
CA GLY A 130 3.14 6.35 -9.57
C GLY A 130 4.56 6.45 -10.10
N LEU A 131 5.36 7.41 -9.61
CA LEU A 131 6.75 7.57 -10.01
C LEU A 131 7.60 6.33 -9.70
N LEU A 132 7.48 5.79 -8.48
CA LEU A 132 8.25 4.63 -8.04
C LEU A 132 7.87 3.37 -8.83
N ASN A 133 6.58 3.07 -8.92
CA ASN A 133 6.11 1.90 -9.66
C ASN A 133 6.38 2.06 -11.17
N GLY A 134 6.16 3.25 -11.75
CA GLY A 134 6.44 3.50 -13.15
C GLY A 134 7.92 3.30 -13.51
N SER A 135 8.84 3.84 -12.71
CA SER A 135 10.29 3.65 -12.95
C SER A 135 10.72 2.18 -12.78
N THR A 136 10.12 1.45 -11.85
CA THR A 136 10.34 0.01 -11.70
C THR A 136 9.83 -0.77 -12.91
N LEU A 137 8.62 -0.46 -13.41
CA LEU A 137 8.05 -1.09 -14.60
C LEU A 137 8.88 -0.82 -15.87
N ALA A 138 9.49 0.38 -15.99
CA ALA A 138 10.38 0.72 -17.08
C ALA A 138 11.59 -0.22 -17.16
N THR A 139 12.15 -0.62 -16.02
CA THR A 139 13.31 -1.54 -15.98
C THR A 139 12.97 -2.98 -16.34
N MET A 140 11.71 -3.35 -16.23
CA MET A 140 11.21 -4.70 -16.46
C MET A 140 10.54 -4.87 -17.83
N ASP A 141 10.57 -3.81 -18.66
CA ASP A 141 9.90 -3.77 -19.97
C ASP A 141 8.38 -4.10 -19.90
N ALA A 142 7.79 -3.84 -18.73
CA ALA A 142 6.41 -4.26 -18.40
C ALA A 142 5.32 -3.31 -18.94
N GLY A 143 5.70 -2.10 -19.31
CA GLY A 143 4.87 -1.17 -20.08
C GLY A 143 3.61 -0.64 -19.40
N VAL A 144 2.78 0.04 -20.21
CA VAL A 144 1.55 0.72 -19.77
C VAL A 144 0.49 -0.28 -19.28
N GLY A 145 0.48 -1.51 -19.80
CA GLY A 145 -0.48 -2.54 -19.38
C GLY A 145 -0.39 -2.85 -17.88
N SER A 146 0.82 -3.03 -17.37
CA SER A 146 1.05 -3.28 -15.93
C SER A 146 0.72 -2.05 -15.09
N LEU A 147 1.02 -0.85 -15.57
CA LEU A 147 0.62 0.38 -14.88
C LEU A 147 -0.89 0.50 -14.75
N LEU A 148 -1.65 0.16 -15.79
CA LEU A 148 -3.12 0.14 -15.73
C LEU A 148 -3.65 -0.90 -14.72
N GLY A 149 -2.99 -2.05 -14.62
CA GLY A 149 -3.29 -3.04 -13.59
C GLY A 149 -3.11 -2.49 -12.18
N ILE A 150 -1.99 -1.81 -11.92
CA ILE A 150 -1.70 -1.14 -10.64
C ILE A 150 -2.77 -0.08 -10.33
N VAL A 151 -3.05 0.81 -11.29
CA VAL A 151 -3.99 1.93 -11.12
C VAL A 151 -5.40 1.43 -10.81
N LEU A 152 -5.89 0.45 -11.58
CA LEU A 152 -7.24 -0.09 -11.34
C LEU A 152 -7.34 -0.82 -10.02
N THR A 153 -6.32 -1.58 -9.65
CA THR A 153 -6.28 -2.26 -8.35
C THR A 153 -6.25 -1.25 -7.20
N ALA A 154 -5.42 -0.21 -7.28
CA ALA A 154 -5.38 0.88 -6.30
C ALA A 154 -6.73 1.60 -6.19
N PHE A 155 -7.37 1.91 -7.33
CA PHE A 155 -8.72 2.50 -7.36
C PHE A 155 -9.73 1.61 -6.62
N MET A 156 -9.78 0.32 -6.95
CA MET A 156 -10.72 -0.61 -6.33
C MET A 156 -10.47 -0.78 -4.83
N LEU A 157 -9.21 -0.88 -4.41
CA LEU A 157 -8.87 -0.97 -2.99
C LEU A 157 -9.30 0.27 -2.21
N VAL A 158 -9.00 1.46 -2.71
CA VAL A 158 -9.37 2.71 -2.02
C VAL A 158 -10.88 2.90 -2.02
N LEU A 159 -11.56 2.58 -3.13
CA LEU A 159 -13.01 2.65 -3.23
C LEU A 159 -13.68 1.72 -2.21
N LEU A 160 -13.34 0.44 -2.23
CA LEU A 160 -13.99 -0.57 -1.38
C LEU A 160 -13.66 -0.35 0.09
N ALA A 161 -12.39 -0.10 0.43
CA ALA A 161 -11.99 0.10 1.81
C ALA A 161 -12.59 1.40 2.41
N SER A 162 -12.58 2.50 1.66
CA SER A 162 -13.21 3.74 2.14
C SER A 162 -14.73 3.60 2.25
N ALA A 163 -15.39 2.95 1.27
CA ALA A 163 -16.82 2.70 1.32
C ALA A 163 -17.23 1.83 2.51
N ALA A 164 -16.41 0.84 2.89
CA ALA A 164 -16.64 0.02 4.07
C ALA A 164 -16.55 0.82 5.38
N VAL A 165 -15.70 1.85 5.43
CA VAL A 165 -15.47 2.66 6.65
C VAL A 165 -16.50 3.79 6.80
N VAL A 166 -16.96 4.38 5.71
CA VAL A 166 -17.92 5.51 5.73
C VAL A 166 -19.15 5.26 6.63
N PRO A 167 -19.83 4.09 6.63
CA PRO A 167 -20.97 3.84 7.47
C PRO A 167 -20.65 3.53 8.93
N LEU A 168 -19.37 3.44 9.32
CA LEU A 168 -18.97 3.07 10.67
C LEU A 168 -19.13 4.24 11.64
N HIS A 169 -20.30 4.33 12.27
CA HIS A 169 -20.61 5.37 13.28
C HIS A 169 -20.42 4.88 14.71
N ALA A 170 -20.47 3.56 14.95
CA ALA A 170 -20.30 2.97 16.26
C ALA A 170 -18.89 3.24 16.82
N PHE A 171 -18.82 3.60 18.10
CA PHE A 171 -17.57 3.95 18.77
C PHE A 171 -16.51 2.82 18.68
N TRP A 172 -16.91 1.58 18.93
CA TRP A 172 -16.02 0.41 18.85
C TRP A 172 -15.50 0.16 17.44
N ALA A 173 -16.34 0.37 16.40
CA ALA A 173 -15.93 0.20 15.00
C ALA A 173 -14.86 1.23 14.61
N ARG A 174 -14.99 2.47 15.07
CA ARG A 174 -13.95 3.50 14.86
C ARG A 174 -12.65 3.15 15.59
N ILE A 175 -12.71 2.56 16.79
CA ILE A 175 -11.53 2.07 17.50
C ILE A 175 -10.83 0.99 16.66
N THR A 176 -11.56 0.03 16.09
CA THR A 176 -10.97 -1.01 15.23
C THR A 176 -10.20 -0.40 14.06
N VAL A 177 -10.76 0.61 13.38
CA VAL A 177 -10.06 1.32 12.29
C VAL A 177 -8.79 2.01 12.80
N ARG A 178 -8.84 2.65 13.96
CA ARG A 178 -7.66 3.30 14.58
C ARG A 178 -6.58 2.29 14.95
N VAL A 179 -6.96 1.12 15.47
CA VAL A 179 -6.03 0.02 15.75
C VAL A 179 -5.37 -0.45 14.45
N ALA A 180 -6.12 -0.59 13.35
CA ALA A 180 -5.53 -0.90 12.04
C ALA A 180 -4.49 0.15 11.62
N GLY A 181 -4.74 1.44 11.84
CA GLY A 181 -3.76 2.50 11.63
C GLY A 181 -2.49 2.32 12.46
N SER A 182 -2.61 1.93 13.73
CA SER A 182 -1.45 1.64 14.59
C SER A 182 -0.61 0.46 14.08
N TRP A 183 -1.26 -0.57 13.53
CA TRP A 183 -0.57 -1.69 12.89
C TRP A 183 0.22 -1.26 11.65
N VAL A 184 -0.34 -0.36 10.82
CA VAL A 184 0.38 0.22 9.68
C VAL A 184 1.66 0.91 10.14
N VAL A 185 1.59 1.70 11.22
CA VAL A 185 2.76 2.37 11.80
C VAL A 185 3.79 1.35 12.30
N ALA A 186 3.35 0.30 13.01
CA ALA A 186 4.24 -0.73 13.54
C ALA A 186 5.00 -1.45 12.42
N VAL A 187 4.30 -1.83 11.33
CA VAL A 187 4.93 -2.44 10.15
C VAL A 187 5.92 -1.47 9.50
N GLY A 188 5.56 -0.18 9.39
CA GLY A 188 6.46 0.83 8.84
C GLY A 188 7.73 1.00 9.66
N MET A 189 7.64 1.01 11.00
CA MET A 189 8.82 1.04 11.87
C MET A 189 9.73 -0.17 11.66
N LEU A 190 9.13 -1.37 11.51
CA LEU A 190 9.89 -2.58 11.21
C LEU A 190 10.60 -2.47 9.86
N MET A 191 9.91 -1.99 8.83
CA MET A 191 10.51 -1.79 7.49
C MET A 191 11.64 -0.76 7.52
N LEU A 192 11.49 0.36 8.25
CA LEU A 192 12.57 1.34 8.44
C LEU A 192 13.77 0.72 9.14
N GLY A 193 13.54 -0.14 10.14
CA GLY A 193 14.62 -0.87 10.81
C GLY A 193 15.41 -1.77 9.84
N TRP A 194 14.74 -2.46 8.92
CA TRP A 194 15.41 -3.27 7.89
C TRP A 194 16.18 -2.41 6.88
N LEU A 195 15.57 -1.30 6.44
CA LEU A 195 16.24 -0.35 5.55
C LEU A 195 17.52 0.23 6.18
N ALA A 196 17.49 0.54 7.48
CA ALA A 196 18.65 1.06 8.21
C ALA A 196 19.79 0.04 8.35
N GLN A 197 19.47 -1.26 8.33
CA GLN A 197 20.46 -2.34 8.37
C GLN A 197 21.02 -2.71 6.99
N GLY A 198 20.57 -2.05 5.92
CA GLY A 198 20.96 -2.40 4.55
C GLY A 198 20.49 -3.80 4.10
N ALA A 199 19.43 -4.31 4.72
CA ALA A 199 18.91 -5.66 4.51
C ALA A 199 17.86 -5.74 3.36
N VAL A 200 17.72 -4.66 2.59
CA VAL A 200 16.76 -4.58 1.45
C VAL A 200 17.47 -4.02 0.22
#